data_c4ce603401dc14a0d4fada24af6a38ea
#
_entry.id   c4ce603401dc14a0d4fada24af6a38ea
#
_cell.length_a   1.000
_cell.length_b   1.000
_cell.length_c   1.000
_cell.angle_alpha   90.00
_cell.angle_beta   90.00
_cell.angle_gamma   90.00
#
_symmetry.space_group_name_H-M   'P 1'
#
loop_
_entity.id
_entity.type
_entity.pdbx_description
1 polymer ?
#
loop_
_entity_poly.entity_id
_entity_poly.type
_entity_poly.pdbx_seq_one_letter_code
_entity_poly.pdbx_strand_id
1 'polypeptide(L)'
;LNAADYDDRLFAEADLVRRQVYGDTVFVRGLIEFTNYCKNDCYYCGIRAGNSHADRYRLTEEEILSCCREGYALGFRTFVLQGGEDLYFTTERICSLVAAIHAAFPDCAITLSIGEKTREDYQAYFDAGARRYLLRHETADSAHYEKLHPASMSLANRKRCLYDLKEIGYQVGAGFMVGSPSVSYTHLRAHETSAHL
;
A
#
# COMPACT_ATOMS: atom_id res chain seq x y z
N LEU A 1 -1.50 6.68 -27.38
CA LEU A 1 -0.72 5.54 -26.87
C LEU A 1 -1.28 4.17 -27.29
N ASN A 2 -1.95 4.06 -28.43
CA ASN A 2 -2.58 2.80 -28.87
C ASN A 2 -2.01 2.27 -30.21
N ALA A 3 -0.79 2.59 -30.57
CA ALA A 3 -0.13 2.00 -31.72
C ALA A 3 0.92 1.00 -31.22
N ALA A 4 0.90 -0.22 -31.73
CA ALA A 4 1.81 -1.31 -31.36
C ALA A 4 3.30 -0.88 -31.41
N ASP A 5 3.68 -0.05 -32.37
CA ASP A 5 5.05 0.48 -32.50
C ASP A 5 5.48 1.39 -31.34
N TYR A 6 4.53 2.01 -30.63
CA TYR A 6 4.81 2.80 -29.44
C TYR A 6 5.06 1.93 -28.21
N ASP A 7 4.36 0.81 -28.09
CA ASP A 7 4.45 -0.07 -26.94
C ASP A 7 5.83 -0.74 -26.90
N ASP A 8 6.34 -1.25 -28.02
CA ASP A 8 7.66 -1.89 -28.10
C ASP A 8 8.79 -0.92 -27.76
N ARG A 9 8.70 0.32 -28.25
CA ARG A 9 9.68 1.35 -27.92
C ARG A 9 9.62 1.74 -26.44
N LEU A 10 8.42 1.91 -25.87
CA LEU A 10 8.22 2.24 -24.46
C LEU A 10 8.77 1.14 -23.56
N PHE A 11 8.52 -0.12 -23.91
CA PHE A 11 9.03 -1.26 -23.15
C PHE A 11 10.54 -1.36 -23.21
N ALA A 12 11.15 -1.13 -24.38
CA ALA A 12 12.59 -1.13 -24.54
C ALA A 12 13.27 -0.02 -23.71
N GLU A 13 12.73 1.20 -23.73
CA GLU A 13 13.23 2.32 -22.92
C GLU A 13 13.05 2.06 -21.42
N ALA A 14 11.90 1.54 -20.99
CA ALA A 14 11.65 1.19 -19.61
C ALA A 14 12.62 0.11 -19.11
N ASP A 15 12.89 -0.92 -19.92
CA ASP A 15 13.84 -1.98 -19.59
C ASP A 15 15.28 -1.43 -19.51
N LEU A 16 15.66 -0.54 -20.43
CA LEU A 16 16.96 0.13 -20.40
C LEU A 16 17.17 0.89 -19.09
N VAL A 17 16.21 1.73 -18.69
CA VAL A 17 16.26 2.48 -17.43
C VAL A 17 16.30 1.54 -16.22
N ARG A 18 15.48 0.51 -16.20
CA ARG A 18 15.49 -0.50 -15.15
C ARG A 18 16.87 -1.15 -15.02
N ARG A 19 17.47 -1.57 -16.12
CA ARG A 19 18.81 -2.21 -16.15
C ARG A 19 19.91 -1.28 -15.68
N GLN A 20 19.83 -0.01 -16.01
CA GLN A 20 20.80 1.00 -15.55
C GLN A 20 20.78 1.17 -14.04
N VAL A 21 19.60 1.06 -13.39
CA VAL A 21 19.42 1.30 -11.94
C VAL A 21 19.56 0.00 -11.14
N TYR A 22 19.00 -1.10 -11.61
CA TYR A 22 18.85 -2.35 -10.85
C TYR A 22 19.56 -3.57 -11.48
N GLY A 23 20.17 -3.42 -12.66
CA GLY A 23 20.71 -4.56 -13.39
C GLY A 23 19.58 -5.52 -13.81
N ASP A 24 19.84 -6.80 -13.69
CA ASP A 24 18.83 -7.86 -13.93
C ASP A 24 18.10 -8.31 -12.66
N THR A 25 18.29 -7.59 -11.55
CA THR A 25 17.72 -7.95 -10.25
C THR A 25 16.21 -7.69 -10.23
N VAL A 26 15.45 -8.66 -9.72
CA VAL A 26 14.03 -8.55 -9.40
C VAL A 26 13.85 -8.65 -7.88
N PHE A 27 13.24 -7.63 -7.29
CA PHE A 27 12.97 -7.61 -5.85
C PHE A 27 11.67 -8.31 -5.53
N VAL A 28 11.75 -9.41 -4.78
CA VAL A 28 10.58 -10.15 -4.28
C VAL A 28 10.27 -9.69 -2.86
N ARG A 29 8.97 -9.50 -2.57
CA ARG A 29 8.49 -9.05 -1.26
C ARG A 29 7.56 -10.10 -0.66
N GLY A 30 7.70 -10.38 0.64
CA GLY A 30 6.76 -11.21 1.39
C GLY A 30 5.51 -10.39 1.74
N LEU A 31 4.39 -10.70 1.11
CA LEU A 31 3.09 -10.11 1.44
C LEU A 31 2.40 -10.96 2.52
N ILE A 32 2.00 -10.32 3.61
CA ILE A 32 1.23 -10.91 4.70
C ILE A 32 -0.08 -10.15 4.82
N GLU A 33 -1.15 -10.76 4.35
CA GLU A 33 -2.52 -10.25 4.50
C GLU A 33 -3.05 -10.67 5.86
N PHE A 34 -2.79 -9.87 6.91
CA PHE A 34 -3.01 -10.27 8.30
C PHE A 34 -4.44 -10.10 8.79
N THR A 35 -5.26 -9.33 8.07
CA THR A 35 -6.69 -9.15 8.35
C THR A 35 -7.44 -8.77 7.07
N ASN A 36 -8.66 -9.26 6.94
CA ASN A 36 -9.58 -8.83 5.90
C ASN A 36 -10.82 -8.11 6.44
N TYR A 37 -10.80 -7.72 7.73
CA TYR A 37 -11.78 -6.79 8.27
C TYR A 37 -11.46 -5.36 7.80
N CYS A 38 -12.50 -4.60 7.44
CA CYS A 38 -12.36 -3.20 7.08
C CYS A 38 -13.57 -2.41 7.55
N LYS A 39 -13.34 -1.22 8.12
CA LYS A 39 -14.44 -0.30 8.49
C LYS A 39 -15.05 0.42 7.29
N ASN A 40 -14.32 0.49 6.17
CA ASN A 40 -14.71 1.24 4.97
C ASN A 40 -15.51 0.37 4.00
N ASP A 41 -16.34 1.02 3.18
CA ASP A 41 -17.18 0.35 2.19
C ASP A 41 -16.85 0.82 0.75
N CYS A 42 -15.56 0.82 0.39
CA CYS A 42 -15.11 1.17 -0.97
C CYS A 42 -15.76 0.22 -1.99
N TYR A 43 -16.43 0.77 -2.99
CA TYR A 43 -17.36 0.01 -3.87
C TYR A 43 -16.68 -1.03 -4.75
N TYR A 44 -15.38 -0.89 -4.99
CA TYR A 44 -14.56 -1.83 -5.77
C TYR A 44 -13.90 -2.94 -4.93
N CYS A 45 -13.96 -2.84 -3.59
CA CYS A 45 -13.13 -3.67 -2.72
C CYS A 45 -13.86 -4.94 -2.26
N GLY A 46 -13.24 -6.10 -2.46
CA GLY A 46 -13.80 -7.40 -2.03
C GLY A 46 -13.91 -7.55 -0.52
N ILE A 47 -13.06 -6.84 0.27
CA ILE A 47 -13.10 -6.89 1.73
C ILE A 47 -13.84 -5.69 2.35
N ARG A 48 -14.62 -4.94 1.59
CA ARG A 48 -15.43 -3.82 2.08
C ARG A 48 -16.39 -4.25 3.20
N ALA A 49 -16.74 -3.33 4.09
CA ALA A 49 -17.60 -3.61 5.24
C ALA A 49 -18.95 -4.24 4.85
N GLY A 50 -19.56 -3.76 3.77
CA GLY A 50 -20.86 -4.24 3.28
C GLY A 50 -20.83 -5.59 2.55
N ASN A 51 -19.66 -6.23 2.34
CA ASN A 51 -19.62 -7.55 1.73
C ASN A 51 -19.86 -8.65 2.76
N SER A 52 -21.09 -9.16 2.84
CA SER A 52 -21.49 -10.24 3.75
C SER A 52 -21.01 -11.63 3.31
N HIS A 53 -20.49 -11.77 2.08
CA HIS A 53 -19.97 -13.06 1.56
C HIS A 53 -18.48 -13.27 1.81
N ALA A 54 -17.79 -12.29 2.41
CA ALA A 54 -16.38 -12.43 2.72
C ALA A 54 -16.20 -13.21 4.05
N ASP A 55 -15.52 -14.33 3.99
CA ASP A 55 -15.07 -15.04 5.18
C ASP A 55 -14.02 -14.18 5.90
N ARG A 56 -14.34 -13.73 7.12
CA ARG A 56 -13.52 -12.79 7.86
C ARG A 56 -12.53 -13.48 8.76
N TYR A 57 -11.28 -13.02 8.73
CA TYR A 57 -10.21 -13.53 9.57
C TYR A 57 -9.29 -12.42 10.10
N ARG A 58 -8.57 -12.73 11.14
CA ARG A 58 -7.43 -11.99 11.68
C ARG A 58 -6.36 -12.97 12.05
N LEU A 59 -5.14 -12.76 11.58
CA LEU A 59 -4.00 -13.50 12.06
C LEU A 59 -3.58 -12.99 13.44
N THR A 60 -3.13 -13.91 14.26
CA THR A 60 -2.47 -13.61 15.53
C THR A 60 -1.06 -13.05 15.28
N GLU A 61 -0.46 -12.41 16.26
CA GLU A 61 0.92 -11.93 16.20
C GLU A 61 1.90 -13.09 15.92
N GLU A 62 1.68 -14.25 16.56
CA GLU A 62 2.53 -15.43 16.34
C GLU A 62 2.42 -15.97 14.92
N GLU A 63 1.22 -16.01 14.32
CA GLU A 63 1.04 -16.40 12.92
C GLU A 63 1.75 -15.45 11.97
N ILE A 64 1.67 -14.12 12.22
CA ILE A 64 2.37 -13.11 11.41
C ILE A 64 3.88 -13.28 11.53
N LEU A 65 4.41 -13.47 12.75
CA LEU A 65 5.83 -13.71 12.97
C LEU A 65 6.29 -15.03 12.34
N SER A 66 5.44 -16.07 12.33
CA SER A 66 5.72 -17.33 11.62
C SER A 66 5.86 -17.10 10.11
N CYS A 67 4.95 -16.36 9.50
CA CYS A 67 5.07 -15.96 8.09
C CYS A 67 6.38 -15.19 7.81
N CYS A 68 6.79 -14.31 8.72
CA CYS A 68 8.05 -13.59 8.60
C CYS A 68 9.25 -14.53 8.67
N ARG A 69 9.27 -15.51 9.61
CA ARG A 69 10.34 -16.51 9.71
C ARG A 69 10.49 -17.35 8.45
N GLU A 70 9.37 -17.83 7.93
CA GLU A 70 9.34 -18.62 6.69
C GLU A 70 9.82 -17.81 5.50
N GLY A 71 9.30 -16.59 5.35
CA GLY A 71 9.72 -15.67 4.28
C GLY A 71 11.20 -15.31 4.36
N TYR A 72 11.71 -15.07 5.58
CA TYR A 72 13.12 -14.79 5.79
C TYR A 72 14.02 -15.98 5.39
N ALA A 73 13.63 -17.21 5.76
CA ALA A 73 14.33 -18.43 5.36
C ALA A 73 14.33 -18.65 3.84
N LEU A 74 13.28 -18.20 3.15
CA LEU A 74 13.17 -18.22 1.68
C LEU A 74 13.95 -17.08 1.00
N GLY A 75 14.59 -16.19 1.77
CA GLY A 75 15.41 -15.11 1.25
C GLY A 75 14.69 -13.76 1.11
N PHE A 76 13.45 -13.62 1.53
CA PHE A 76 12.77 -12.31 1.51
C PHE A 76 13.44 -11.35 2.50
N ARG A 77 13.56 -10.09 2.08
CA ARG A 77 14.13 -9.00 2.88
C ARG A 77 13.21 -7.78 2.92
N THR A 78 11.95 -7.97 2.53
CA THR A 78 10.88 -6.98 2.68
C THR A 78 9.60 -7.70 3.05
N PHE A 79 8.99 -7.30 4.15
CA PHE A 79 7.66 -7.76 4.55
C PHE A 79 6.64 -6.65 4.35
N VAL A 80 5.54 -6.97 3.70
CA VAL A 80 4.42 -6.05 3.48
C VAL A 80 3.25 -6.54 4.33
N LEU A 81 2.95 -5.82 5.40
CA LEU A 81 1.77 -6.08 6.22
C LEU A 81 0.58 -5.36 5.59
N GLN A 82 -0.32 -6.12 5.00
CA GLN A 82 -1.49 -5.59 4.32
C GLN A 82 -2.77 -6.04 5.03
N GLY A 83 -3.75 -5.15 5.07
CA GLY A 83 -5.07 -5.45 5.60
C GLY A 83 -6.07 -4.35 5.29
N GLY A 84 -7.32 -4.57 5.65
CA GLY A 84 -8.31 -3.51 5.71
C GLY A 84 -8.03 -2.54 6.86
N GLU A 85 -8.78 -1.45 6.93
CA GLU A 85 -8.77 -0.56 8.09
C GLU A 85 -9.54 -1.20 9.24
N ASP A 86 -8.90 -2.14 9.90
CA ASP A 86 -9.45 -2.94 10.98
C ASP A 86 -9.21 -2.26 12.33
N LEU A 87 -10.28 -1.92 13.04
CA LEU A 87 -10.21 -1.23 14.34
C LEU A 87 -9.65 -2.13 15.47
N TYR A 88 -9.60 -3.43 15.27
CA TYR A 88 -8.97 -4.35 16.23
C TYR A 88 -7.46 -4.10 16.35
N PHE A 89 -6.81 -3.79 15.24
CA PHE A 89 -5.40 -3.44 15.21
C PHE A 89 -5.22 -1.96 15.55
N THR A 90 -5.24 -1.66 16.85
CA THR A 90 -4.95 -0.32 17.37
C THR A 90 -3.53 0.10 17.05
N THR A 91 -3.23 1.37 17.28
CA THR A 91 -1.88 1.92 17.07
C THR A 91 -0.84 1.18 17.89
N GLU A 92 -1.13 0.87 19.15
CA GLU A 92 -0.23 0.13 20.03
C GLU A 92 0.03 -1.29 19.54
N ARG A 93 -0.99 -1.98 19.03
CA ARG A 93 -0.84 -3.34 18.49
C ARG A 93 0.01 -3.36 17.23
N ILE A 94 -0.20 -2.41 16.33
CA ILE A 94 0.63 -2.28 15.11
C ILE A 94 2.08 -1.92 15.49
N CYS A 95 2.28 -0.99 16.43
CA CYS A 95 3.62 -0.65 16.92
C CYS A 95 4.33 -1.86 17.54
N SER A 96 3.65 -2.62 18.40
CA SER A 96 4.19 -3.85 19.01
C SER A 96 4.60 -4.87 17.96
N LEU A 97 3.72 -5.13 16.99
CA LEU A 97 3.99 -6.06 15.89
C LEU A 97 5.18 -5.60 15.03
N VAL A 98 5.21 -4.33 14.64
CA VAL A 98 6.32 -3.76 13.85
C VAL A 98 7.64 -3.86 14.61
N ALA A 99 7.65 -3.51 15.91
CA ALA A 99 8.83 -3.60 16.75
C ALA A 99 9.32 -5.05 16.90
N ALA A 100 8.41 -6.01 17.08
CA ALA A 100 8.75 -7.42 17.17
C ALA A 100 9.37 -7.95 15.86
N ILE A 101 8.81 -7.59 14.70
CA ILE A 101 9.37 -7.96 13.39
C ILE A 101 10.73 -7.30 13.19
N HIS A 102 10.86 -6.01 13.51
CA HIS A 102 12.12 -5.28 13.35
C HIS A 102 13.24 -5.83 14.24
N ALA A 103 12.91 -6.22 15.47
CA ALA A 103 13.87 -6.84 16.38
C ALA A 103 14.31 -8.24 15.91
N ALA A 104 13.39 -9.04 15.37
CA ALA A 104 13.68 -10.37 14.87
C ALA A 104 14.42 -10.39 13.51
N PHE A 105 14.18 -9.40 12.66
CA PHE A 105 14.71 -9.31 11.30
C PHE A 105 15.19 -7.90 10.99
N PRO A 106 16.30 -7.43 11.60
CA PRO A 106 16.76 -6.05 11.51
C PRO A 106 17.25 -5.63 10.11
N ASP A 107 17.57 -6.60 9.25
CA ASP A 107 17.96 -6.38 7.86
C ASP A 107 16.76 -6.36 6.88
N CYS A 108 15.53 -6.54 7.40
CA CYS A 108 14.32 -6.52 6.60
C CYS A 108 13.64 -5.15 6.63
N ALA A 109 13.15 -4.73 5.47
CA ALA A 109 12.28 -3.57 5.38
C ALA A 109 10.83 -3.94 5.68
N ILE A 110 10.17 -3.15 6.53
CA ILE A 110 8.75 -3.32 6.86
C ILE A 110 7.94 -2.26 6.11
N THR A 111 6.97 -2.72 5.34
CA THR A 111 5.99 -1.89 4.63
C THR A 111 4.62 -2.09 5.25
N LEU A 112 3.93 -1.01 5.58
CA LEU A 112 2.52 -1.07 5.99
C LEU A 112 1.61 -0.69 4.82
N SER A 113 0.47 -1.37 4.71
CA SER A 113 -0.61 -1.07 3.76
C SER A 113 -1.96 -1.31 4.46
N ILE A 114 -2.30 -0.42 5.40
CA ILE A 114 -3.43 -0.54 6.33
C ILE A 114 -4.35 0.69 6.32
N GLY A 115 -4.39 1.38 5.19
CA GLY A 115 -5.32 2.48 4.93
C GLY A 115 -4.96 3.83 5.56
N GLU A 116 -5.98 4.65 5.79
CA GLU A 116 -5.84 6.01 6.31
C GLU A 116 -5.72 6.02 7.84
N LYS A 117 -4.77 6.82 8.34
CA LYS A 117 -4.50 6.99 9.77
C LYS A 117 -4.30 8.47 10.10
N THR A 118 -4.18 8.78 11.37
CA THR A 118 -3.73 10.11 11.79
C THR A 118 -2.23 10.28 11.56
N ARG A 119 -1.75 11.52 11.59
CA ARG A 119 -0.32 11.80 11.50
C ARG A 119 0.46 11.18 12.67
N GLU A 120 -0.14 11.23 13.86
CA GLU A 120 0.42 10.67 15.10
C GLU A 120 0.57 9.16 14.99
N ASP A 121 -0.43 8.46 14.44
CA ASP A 121 -0.36 7.01 14.20
C ASP A 121 0.78 6.67 13.22
N TYR A 122 0.88 7.41 12.11
CA TYR A 122 1.97 7.22 11.15
C TYR A 122 3.32 7.45 11.79
N GLN A 123 3.48 8.50 12.61
CA GLN A 123 4.73 8.76 13.33
C GLN A 123 5.07 7.60 14.27
N ALA A 124 4.11 7.11 15.04
CA ALA A 124 4.32 6.00 15.95
C ALA A 124 4.77 4.71 15.22
N TYR A 125 4.15 4.39 14.08
CA TYR A 125 4.57 3.24 13.27
C TYR A 125 5.97 3.42 12.69
N PHE A 126 6.32 4.65 12.28
CA PHE A 126 7.66 4.97 11.80
C PHE A 126 8.69 4.77 12.89
N ASP A 127 8.44 5.27 14.09
CA ASP A 127 9.32 5.15 15.25
C ASP A 127 9.47 3.69 15.69
N ALA A 128 8.42 2.87 15.54
CA ALA A 128 8.47 1.43 15.79
C ALA A 128 9.31 0.64 14.76
N GLY A 129 9.62 1.21 13.59
CA GLY A 129 10.49 0.56 12.59
C GLY A 129 9.92 0.41 11.19
N ALA A 130 8.66 0.75 10.93
CA ALA A 130 8.10 0.75 9.59
C ALA A 130 8.66 1.94 8.80
N ARG A 131 9.36 1.68 7.70
CA ARG A 131 9.98 2.73 6.86
C ARG A 131 9.31 2.92 5.52
N ARG A 132 8.36 2.08 5.18
CA ARG A 132 7.62 2.12 3.93
C ARG A 132 6.13 2.06 4.19
N TYR A 133 5.36 2.82 3.43
CA TYR A 133 3.90 2.80 3.50
C TYR A 133 3.30 2.81 2.09
N LEU A 134 2.36 1.92 1.82
CA LEU A 134 1.61 1.87 0.57
C LEU A 134 0.19 2.39 0.82
N LEU A 135 -0.17 3.49 0.19
CA LEU A 135 -1.50 4.08 0.25
C LEU A 135 -1.94 4.53 -1.15
N ARG A 136 -2.71 3.70 -1.84
CA ARG A 136 -3.22 4.05 -3.17
C ARG A 136 -4.25 5.14 -3.07
N HIS A 137 -4.17 6.13 -3.94
CA HIS A 137 -5.19 7.19 -4.05
C HIS A 137 -6.30 6.83 -5.06
N GLU A 138 -6.10 5.78 -5.83
CA GLU A 138 -6.97 5.18 -6.84
C GLU A 138 -7.31 6.09 -8.03
N THR A 139 -7.50 7.38 -7.79
CA THR A 139 -7.67 8.43 -8.80
C THR A 139 -7.28 9.79 -8.24
N ALA A 140 -6.81 10.70 -9.08
CA ALA A 140 -6.54 12.09 -8.71
C ALA A 140 -7.73 13.03 -8.96
N ASP A 141 -8.81 12.52 -9.57
CA ASP A 141 -10.05 13.24 -9.85
C ASP A 141 -11.08 13.05 -8.74
N SER A 142 -11.57 14.14 -8.15
CA SER A 142 -12.48 14.09 -6.99
C SER A 142 -13.85 13.50 -7.36
N ALA A 143 -14.39 13.83 -8.53
CA ALA A 143 -15.69 13.30 -8.94
C ALA A 143 -15.65 11.80 -9.25
N HIS A 144 -14.49 11.32 -9.72
CA HIS A 144 -14.26 9.89 -9.89
C HIS A 144 -14.03 9.19 -8.54
N TYR A 145 -13.32 9.83 -7.60
CA TYR A 145 -13.10 9.29 -6.25
C TYR A 145 -14.42 9.04 -5.53
N GLU A 146 -15.38 9.97 -5.62
CA GLU A 146 -16.72 9.85 -5.05
C GLU A 146 -17.53 8.68 -5.64
N LYS A 147 -17.27 8.29 -6.89
CA LYS A 147 -17.90 7.12 -7.51
C LYS A 147 -17.33 5.79 -7.02
N LEU A 148 -16.11 5.80 -6.49
CA LEU A 148 -15.39 4.62 -6.01
C LEU A 148 -15.54 4.41 -4.50
N HIS A 149 -15.88 5.46 -3.75
CA HIS A 149 -15.84 5.47 -2.29
C HIS A 149 -17.13 6.01 -1.68
N PRO A 150 -17.47 5.56 -0.47
CA PRO A 150 -18.61 6.12 0.27
C PRO A 150 -18.35 7.59 0.67
N ALA A 151 -19.42 8.34 0.93
CA ALA A 151 -19.36 9.77 1.27
C ALA A 151 -18.56 10.09 2.56
N SER A 152 -18.29 9.09 3.39
CA SER A 152 -17.42 9.21 4.57
C SER A 152 -15.93 9.32 4.24
N MET A 153 -15.54 9.06 2.98
CA MET A 153 -14.17 9.14 2.50
C MET A 153 -14.01 10.29 1.51
N SER A 154 -12.87 10.95 1.51
CA SER A 154 -12.57 12.03 0.58
C SER A 154 -11.17 11.94 0.00
N LEU A 155 -11.01 12.36 -1.26
CA LEU A 155 -9.70 12.46 -1.91
C LEU A 155 -8.79 13.45 -1.17
N ALA A 156 -9.35 14.51 -0.60
CA ALA A 156 -8.57 15.49 0.18
C ALA A 156 -7.91 14.84 1.40
N ASN A 157 -8.63 14.02 2.16
CA ASN A 157 -8.06 13.29 3.29
C ASN A 157 -7.04 12.25 2.84
N ARG A 158 -7.29 11.54 1.74
CA ARG A 158 -6.33 10.59 1.15
C ARG A 158 -5.02 11.28 0.79
N LYS A 159 -5.07 12.44 0.17
CA LYS A 159 -3.88 13.25 -0.16
C LYS A 159 -3.17 13.74 1.10
N ARG A 160 -3.91 14.24 2.11
CA ARG A 160 -3.33 14.61 3.41
C ARG A 160 -2.50 13.47 3.98
N CYS A 161 -3.07 12.26 4.03
CA CYS A 161 -2.35 11.08 4.51
C CYS A 161 -1.04 10.82 3.75
N LEU A 162 -1.05 10.94 2.42
CA LEU A 162 0.15 10.76 1.60
C LEU A 162 1.21 11.83 1.88
N TYR A 163 0.80 13.09 2.08
CA TYR A 163 1.72 14.17 2.46
C TYR A 163 2.28 13.96 3.87
N ASP A 164 1.45 13.60 4.85
CA ASP A 164 1.90 13.29 6.21
C ASP A 164 2.97 12.19 6.20
N LEU A 165 2.72 11.09 5.48
CA LEU A 165 3.67 9.99 5.34
C LEU A 165 5.01 10.46 4.74
N LYS A 166 4.96 11.29 3.71
CA LYS A 166 6.16 11.82 3.07
C LYS A 166 6.94 12.75 3.99
N GLU A 167 6.27 13.66 4.68
CA GLU A 167 6.89 14.59 5.63
C GLU A 167 7.53 13.89 6.83
N ILE A 168 6.94 12.77 7.31
CA ILE A 168 7.52 11.93 8.36
C ILE A 168 8.81 11.25 7.89
N GLY A 169 8.95 11.01 6.57
CA GLY A 169 10.15 10.40 5.99
C GLY A 169 9.95 8.97 5.48
N TYR A 170 8.71 8.51 5.32
CA TYR A 170 8.44 7.22 4.69
C TYR A 170 8.89 7.17 3.22
N GLN A 171 9.30 6.00 2.78
CA GLN A 171 9.23 5.64 1.37
C GLN A 171 7.78 5.36 1.03
N VAL A 172 7.11 6.34 0.42
CA VAL A 172 5.67 6.28 0.13
C VAL A 172 5.43 5.59 -1.21
N GLY A 173 4.59 4.55 -1.19
CA GLY A 173 4.01 3.96 -2.38
C GLY A 173 2.59 4.51 -2.59
N ALA A 174 2.35 5.13 -3.73
CA ALA A 174 1.04 5.57 -4.17
C ALA A 174 0.61 4.77 -5.42
N GLY A 175 -0.59 4.98 -5.93
CA GLY A 175 -1.04 4.33 -7.15
C GLY A 175 -2.48 4.65 -7.50
N PHE A 176 -2.83 4.37 -8.73
CA PHE A 176 -4.16 4.56 -9.28
C PHE A 176 -4.70 3.25 -9.86
N MET A 177 -6.00 3.19 -10.07
CA MET A 177 -6.70 2.01 -10.58
C MET A 177 -6.78 2.08 -12.09
N VAL A 178 -6.16 1.11 -12.77
CA VAL A 178 -6.27 0.95 -14.23
C VAL A 178 -7.57 0.20 -14.55
N GLY A 179 -8.28 0.65 -15.60
CA GLY A 179 -9.47 -0.02 -16.10
C GLY A 179 -10.76 0.23 -15.30
N SER A 180 -10.73 1.10 -14.27
CA SER A 180 -11.98 1.56 -13.66
C SER A 180 -12.77 2.38 -14.69
N PRO A 181 -14.11 2.43 -14.59
CA PRO A 181 -14.96 3.15 -15.56
C PRO A 181 -14.72 4.66 -15.43
N SER A 182 -13.62 5.11 -15.90
CA SER A 182 -13.23 6.49 -15.95
C SER A 182 -12.34 6.73 -17.16
N VAL A 183 -12.26 7.93 -17.51
CA VAL A 183 -11.56 8.52 -18.62
C VAL A 183 -10.06 8.27 -18.52
N SER A 184 -9.40 8.04 -19.62
CA SER A 184 -7.93 8.07 -19.77
C SER A 184 -7.26 9.28 -19.09
N TYR A 185 -8.00 10.36 -18.94
CA TYR A 185 -7.63 11.60 -18.28
C TYR A 185 -7.36 11.46 -16.76
N THR A 186 -8.07 10.61 -16.01
CA THR A 186 -7.81 10.36 -14.59
C THR A 186 -6.49 9.63 -14.36
N HIS A 187 -6.08 8.81 -15.29
CA HIS A 187 -4.79 8.14 -15.25
C HIS A 187 -3.62 9.10 -15.42
N LEU A 188 -3.71 10.05 -16.34
CA LEU A 188 -2.67 11.07 -16.56
C LEU A 188 -2.51 11.98 -15.33
N ARG A 189 -3.61 12.47 -14.75
CA ARG A 189 -3.56 13.25 -13.51
C ARG A 189 -3.04 12.47 -12.31
N ALA A 190 -3.36 11.20 -12.20
CA ALA A 190 -2.83 10.35 -11.13
C ALA A 190 -1.31 10.20 -11.25
N HIS A 191 -0.79 10.11 -12.47
CA HIS A 191 0.65 10.06 -12.73
C HIS A 191 1.35 11.35 -12.31
N GLU A 192 0.81 12.51 -12.68
CA GLU A 192 1.34 13.82 -12.24
C GLU A 192 1.36 13.96 -10.71
N THR A 193 0.30 13.53 -10.04
CA THR A 193 0.22 13.58 -8.58
C THR A 193 1.24 12.65 -7.92
N SER A 194 1.47 11.48 -8.49
CA SER A 194 2.46 10.51 -7.97
C SER A 194 3.91 10.97 -8.19
N ALA A 195 4.18 11.79 -9.22
CA ALA A 195 5.51 12.33 -9.47
C ALA A 195 5.88 13.45 -8.48
N HIS A 196 4.89 14.09 -7.86
CA HIS A 196 5.08 15.15 -6.86
C HIS A 196 5.01 14.64 -5.40
N LEU A 197 4.63 13.37 -5.19
CA LEU A 197 4.70 12.65 -3.91
C LEU A 197 6.05 11.93 -3.78
#